data_99d8c84d7c752991825d293b2851f147
#
_entry.id   99d8c84d7c752991825d293b2851f147
#
_cell.length_a   1.000
_cell.length_b   1.000
_cell.length_c   1.000
_cell.angle_alpha   90.00
_cell.angle_beta   90.00
_cell.angle_gamma   90.00
#
_symmetry.space_group_name_H-M   'P 1'
#
loop_
_entity.id
_entity.type
_entity.pdbx_description
1 polymer ?
#
loop_
_entity_poly.entity_id
_entity_poly.type
_entity_poly.pdbx_seq_one_letter_code
_entity_poly.pdbx_strand_id
1 'polypeptide(L)'
;MGKDSAYYKSKTRSQKVKLRGLIDQLPSFAADYIYSKELTTQPSTLISYCYDLLTFFRFLQTHNSTLKDLSLTEIPLSVLDHLQSEDIVEYQRYLELNLDGEMHENGKKAIARKMSPLRGLFQYHYERKNISDNPMILV
;
A
#
# COMPACT_ATOMS: atom_id res chain seq x y z
N MET A 1 -4.98 -26.68 23.10
CA MET A 1 -3.83 -25.87 22.66
C MET A 1 -2.97 -26.60 21.64
N GLY A 2 -2.60 -27.85 21.88
CA GLY A 2 -1.68 -28.57 20.99
C GLY A 2 -2.15 -28.69 19.53
N LYS A 3 -3.38 -29.08 19.30
CA LYS A 3 -3.92 -29.23 17.94
C LYS A 3 -4.03 -27.88 17.21
N ASP A 4 -4.39 -26.83 17.95
CA ASP A 4 -4.55 -25.50 17.39
C ASP A 4 -3.19 -24.87 17.10
N SER A 5 -2.19 -25.20 17.92
CA SER A 5 -0.84 -24.70 17.75
C SER A 5 -0.23 -25.11 16.39
N ALA A 6 -0.40 -26.38 16.01
CA ALA A 6 0.10 -26.86 14.71
C ALA A 6 -0.62 -26.17 13.54
N TYR A 7 -1.93 -26.03 13.63
CA TYR A 7 -2.74 -25.36 12.62
C TYR A 7 -2.30 -23.89 12.45
N TYR A 8 -2.19 -23.16 13.55
CA TYR A 8 -1.82 -21.74 13.51
C TYR A 8 -0.39 -21.54 12.98
N LYS A 9 0.54 -22.41 13.32
CA LYS A 9 1.90 -22.34 12.79
C LYS A 9 1.92 -22.52 11.27
N SER A 10 1.16 -23.48 10.77
CA SER A 10 1.06 -23.74 9.34
C SER A 10 0.41 -22.57 8.61
N LYS A 11 -0.69 -22.02 9.16
CA LYS A 11 -1.38 -20.85 8.61
C LYS A 11 -0.48 -19.64 8.57
N THR A 12 0.25 -19.37 9.66
CA THR A 12 1.18 -18.24 9.74
C THR A 12 2.29 -18.37 8.73
N ARG A 13 2.84 -19.56 8.57
CA ARG A 13 3.89 -19.80 7.57
C ARG A 13 3.36 -19.53 6.17
N SER A 14 2.18 -20.04 5.85
CA SER A 14 1.54 -19.85 4.56
C SER A 14 1.32 -18.36 4.26
N GLN A 15 0.84 -17.62 5.27
CA GLN A 15 0.64 -16.18 5.14
C GLN A 15 1.97 -15.44 4.93
N LYS A 16 3.03 -15.83 5.65
CA LYS A 16 4.35 -15.21 5.48
C LYS A 16 4.93 -15.45 4.10
N VAL A 17 4.74 -16.64 3.55
CA VAL A 17 5.18 -16.94 2.17
C VAL A 17 4.44 -16.07 1.18
N LYS A 18 3.12 -15.97 1.33
CA LYS A 18 2.29 -15.12 0.47
C LYS A 18 2.70 -13.66 0.59
N LEU A 19 2.91 -13.19 1.81
CA LEU A 19 3.34 -11.83 2.06
C LEU A 19 4.67 -11.53 1.37
N ARG A 20 5.65 -12.42 1.48
CA ARG A 20 6.95 -12.23 0.85
C ARG A 20 6.80 -12.11 -0.67
N GLY A 21 5.97 -12.94 -1.28
CA GLY A 21 5.70 -12.85 -2.71
C GLY A 21 5.07 -11.53 -3.13
N LEU A 22 4.19 -10.98 -2.30
CA LEU A 22 3.58 -9.67 -2.57
C LEU A 22 4.58 -8.54 -2.39
N ILE A 23 5.41 -8.59 -1.35
CA ILE A 23 6.44 -7.57 -1.11
C ILE A 23 7.41 -7.51 -2.30
N ASP A 24 7.74 -8.65 -2.88
CA ASP A 24 8.65 -8.72 -4.03
C ASP A 24 8.10 -8.02 -5.27
N GLN A 25 6.80 -7.76 -5.33
CA GLN A 25 6.16 -7.04 -6.44
C GLN A 25 6.15 -5.53 -6.24
N LEU A 26 6.47 -5.06 -5.05
CA LEU A 26 6.41 -3.64 -4.71
C LEU A 26 7.72 -2.92 -5.09
N PRO A 27 7.64 -1.59 -5.32
CA PRO A 27 8.87 -0.79 -5.35
C PRO A 27 9.66 -0.96 -4.06
N SER A 28 10.98 -0.87 -4.12
CA SER A 28 11.84 -1.13 -2.95
C SER A 28 11.49 -0.27 -1.74
N PHE A 29 11.13 0.99 -1.96
CA PHE A 29 10.79 1.89 -0.84
C PHE A 29 9.47 1.50 -0.17
N ALA A 30 8.55 0.89 -0.91
CA ALA A 30 7.32 0.37 -0.33
C ALA A 30 7.57 -0.95 0.39
N ALA A 31 8.44 -1.79 -0.16
CA ALA A 31 8.87 -3.03 0.50
C ALA A 31 9.50 -2.71 1.87
N ASP A 32 10.36 -1.70 1.93
CA ASP A 32 11.01 -1.27 3.17
C ASP A 32 9.98 -0.89 4.24
N TYR A 33 8.93 -0.18 3.83
CA TYR A 33 7.86 0.20 4.74
C TYR A 33 7.15 -1.03 5.32
N ILE A 34 6.80 -2.00 4.47
CA ILE A 34 6.13 -3.21 4.92
C ILE A 34 7.04 -4.00 5.87
N TYR A 35 8.32 -4.16 5.52
CA TYR A 35 9.28 -4.83 6.39
C TYR A 35 9.38 -4.17 7.77
N SER A 36 9.30 -2.84 7.83
CA SER A 36 9.38 -2.11 9.08
C SER A 36 8.22 -2.45 10.04
N LYS A 37 7.14 -3.00 9.51
CA LYS A 37 5.93 -3.32 10.27
C LYS A 37 5.81 -4.78 10.66
N GLU A 38 6.71 -5.65 10.19
CA GLU A 38 6.55 -7.10 10.39
C GLU A 38 6.50 -7.52 11.86
N LEU A 39 7.24 -6.82 12.74
CA LEU A 39 7.30 -7.19 14.16
C LEU A 39 6.07 -6.74 14.95
N THR A 40 5.30 -5.79 14.43
CA THR A 40 4.19 -5.19 15.19
C THR A 40 2.83 -5.38 14.54
N THR A 41 2.78 -5.95 13.34
CA THR A 41 1.55 -6.06 12.57
C THR A 41 1.36 -7.49 12.08
N GLN A 42 0.14 -7.99 12.17
CA GLN A 42 -0.19 -9.35 11.73
C GLN A 42 0.06 -9.53 10.23
N PRO A 43 0.53 -10.73 9.81
CA PRO A 43 0.76 -10.99 8.39
C PRO A 43 -0.47 -10.76 7.50
N SER A 44 -1.66 -11.11 7.97
CA SER A 44 -2.89 -10.90 7.20
C SER A 44 -3.16 -9.43 6.92
N THR A 45 -2.87 -8.55 7.89
CA THR A 45 -3.01 -7.11 7.72
C THR A 45 -2.00 -6.58 6.72
N LEU A 46 -0.76 -7.04 6.79
CA LEU A 46 0.29 -6.63 5.86
C LEU A 46 0.02 -7.12 4.43
N ILE A 47 -0.59 -8.29 4.28
CA ILE A 47 -1.05 -8.78 2.98
C ILE A 47 -2.05 -7.79 2.37
N SER A 48 -3.04 -7.35 3.16
CA SER A 48 -3.99 -6.34 2.72
C SER A 48 -3.30 -5.04 2.32
N TYR A 49 -2.34 -4.60 3.12
CA TYR A 49 -1.56 -3.40 2.81
C TYR A 49 -0.83 -3.53 1.48
N CYS A 50 -0.23 -4.69 1.22
CA CYS A 50 0.46 -4.92 -0.05
C CYS A 50 -0.49 -4.80 -1.24
N TYR A 51 -1.68 -5.39 -1.16
CA TYR A 51 -2.67 -5.26 -2.23
C TYR A 51 -3.07 -3.81 -2.46
N ASP A 52 -3.29 -3.07 -1.37
CA ASP A 52 -3.67 -1.66 -1.49
C ASP A 52 -2.55 -0.82 -2.11
N LEU A 53 -1.30 -1.08 -1.72
CA LEU A 53 -0.15 -0.38 -2.30
C LEU A 53 0.05 -0.75 -3.77
N LEU A 54 -0.12 -2.03 -4.13
CA LEU A 54 -0.04 -2.45 -5.53
C LEU A 54 -1.10 -1.73 -6.37
N THR A 55 -2.31 -1.61 -5.86
CA THR A 55 -3.39 -0.88 -6.56
C THR A 55 -3.00 0.57 -6.80
N PHE A 56 -2.43 1.22 -5.78
CA PHE A 56 -1.97 2.60 -5.89
C PHE A 56 -0.87 2.76 -6.95
N PHE A 57 0.14 1.90 -6.92
CA PHE A 57 1.24 2.01 -7.88
C PHE A 57 0.81 1.71 -9.31
N ARG A 58 -0.14 0.78 -9.50
CA ARG A 58 -0.72 0.53 -10.82
C ARG A 58 -1.50 1.74 -11.33
N PHE A 59 -2.21 2.42 -10.42
CA PHE A 59 -2.88 3.68 -10.75
C PHE A 59 -1.87 4.72 -11.22
N LEU A 60 -0.76 4.88 -10.49
CA LEU A 60 0.28 5.83 -10.88
C LEU A 60 0.85 5.50 -12.26
N GLN A 61 1.10 4.23 -12.56
CA GLN A 61 1.60 3.83 -13.86
C GLN A 61 0.64 4.19 -14.99
N THR A 62 -0.65 3.98 -14.75
CA THR A 62 -1.69 4.25 -15.76
C THR A 62 -1.85 5.74 -16.02
N HIS A 63 -1.69 6.58 -14.99
CA HIS A 63 -1.97 8.01 -15.06
C HIS A 63 -0.73 8.89 -15.16
N ASN A 64 0.46 8.29 -15.22
CA ASN A 64 1.71 9.03 -15.33
C ASN A 64 2.53 8.45 -16.48
N SER A 65 2.68 9.22 -17.55
CA SER A 65 3.35 8.78 -18.76
C SER A 65 4.81 8.40 -18.54
N THR A 66 5.48 9.00 -17.55
CA THR A 66 6.90 8.69 -17.27
C THR A 66 7.07 7.34 -16.59
N LEU A 67 6.01 6.80 -15.97
CA LEU A 67 6.05 5.52 -15.27
C LEU A 67 5.48 4.37 -16.10
N LYS A 68 4.87 4.68 -17.22
CA LYS A 68 4.09 3.74 -18.01
C LYS A 68 4.90 2.52 -18.46
N ASP A 69 6.16 2.72 -18.79
CA ASP A 69 7.03 1.66 -19.32
C ASP A 69 7.88 0.97 -18.25
N LEU A 70 7.76 1.39 -16.99
CA LEU A 70 8.48 0.77 -15.88
C LEU A 70 7.67 -0.39 -15.30
N SER A 71 8.34 -1.40 -14.78
CA SER A 71 7.68 -2.38 -13.91
C SER A 71 7.45 -1.71 -12.56
N LEU A 72 6.55 -2.28 -11.74
CA LEU A 72 6.27 -1.71 -10.41
C LEU A 72 7.54 -1.62 -9.55
N THR A 73 8.38 -2.64 -9.61
CA THR A 73 9.62 -2.68 -8.82
C THR A 73 10.64 -1.60 -9.23
N GLU A 74 10.50 -1.07 -10.43
CA GLU A 74 11.41 -0.03 -10.95
C GLU A 74 10.99 1.39 -10.59
N ILE A 75 9.79 1.57 -10.02
CA ILE A 75 9.32 2.91 -9.63
C ILE A 75 10.24 3.47 -8.55
N PRO A 76 10.88 4.63 -8.77
CA PRO A 76 11.82 5.18 -7.80
C PRO A 76 11.12 5.96 -6.69
N LEU A 77 11.79 6.08 -5.54
CA LEU A 77 11.30 6.84 -4.40
C LEU A 77 10.97 8.30 -4.78
N SER A 78 11.71 8.89 -5.71
CA SER A 78 11.50 10.27 -6.16
C SER A 78 10.07 10.52 -6.64
N VAL A 79 9.35 9.49 -7.06
CA VAL A 79 7.95 9.63 -7.46
C VAL A 79 7.11 10.13 -6.30
N LEU A 80 7.35 9.62 -5.08
CA LEU A 80 6.62 10.07 -3.89
C LEU A 80 6.87 11.55 -3.62
N ASP A 81 8.09 12.01 -3.86
CA ASP A 81 8.48 13.39 -3.58
C ASP A 81 7.85 14.38 -4.58
N HIS A 82 7.42 13.90 -5.74
CA HIS A 82 6.76 14.72 -6.75
C HIS A 82 5.25 14.74 -6.67
N LEU A 83 4.65 13.85 -5.85
CA LEU A 83 3.21 13.78 -5.73
C LEU A 83 2.69 14.93 -4.88
N GLN A 84 1.56 15.49 -5.33
CA GLN A 84 0.85 16.57 -4.65
C GLN A 84 -0.42 16.03 -3.99
N SER A 85 -1.02 16.79 -3.10
CA SER A 85 -2.29 16.39 -2.48
C SER A 85 -3.38 16.15 -3.52
N GLU A 86 -3.37 16.92 -4.61
CA GLU A 86 -4.32 16.74 -5.72
C GLU A 86 -4.23 15.36 -6.36
N ASP A 87 -3.01 14.83 -6.47
CA ASP A 87 -2.80 13.49 -7.03
C ASP A 87 -3.43 12.42 -6.14
N ILE A 88 -3.34 12.61 -4.84
CA ILE A 88 -3.94 11.68 -3.87
C ILE A 88 -5.47 11.76 -3.94
N VAL A 89 -6.02 12.97 -4.07
CA VAL A 89 -7.47 13.17 -4.23
C VAL A 89 -7.96 12.48 -5.50
N GLU A 90 -7.19 12.56 -6.59
CA GLU A 90 -7.53 11.86 -7.83
C GLU A 90 -7.55 10.34 -7.63
N TYR A 91 -6.62 9.82 -6.85
CA TYR A 91 -6.63 8.41 -6.50
C TYR A 91 -7.88 8.01 -5.71
N GLN A 92 -8.29 8.85 -4.75
CA GLN A 92 -9.54 8.61 -4.02
C GLN A 92 -10.73 8.55 -4.96
N ARG A 93 -10.80 9.46 -5.92
CA ARG A 93 -11.87 9.46 -6.94
C ARG A 93 -11.84 8.19 -7.78
N TYR A 94 -10.64 7.75 -8.15
CA TYR A 94 -10.47 6.49 -8.86
C TYR A 94 -11.03 5.32 -8.05
N LEU A 95 -10.75 5.28 -6.74
CA LEU A 95 -11.28 4.24 -5.88
C LEU A 95 -12.80 4.30 -5.79
N GLU A 96 -13.36 5.50 -5.70
CA GLU A 96 -14.82 5.69 -5.66
C GLU A 96 -15.49 5.11 -6.90
N LEU A 97 -14.93 5.38 -8.07
CA LEU A 97 -15.46 4.86 -9.34
C LEU A 97 -15.37 3.35 -9.43
N ASN A 98 -14.28 2.78 -8.93
CA ASN A 98 -14.08 1.34 -8.98
C ASN A 98 -14.87 0.57 -7.92
N LEU A 99 -15.40 1.28 -6.91
CA LEU A 99 -16.29 0.72 -5.91
C LEU A 99 -17.73 1.15 -6.12
N ASP A 100 -18.10 1.47 -7.36
CA ASP A 100 -19.38 2.06 -7.71
C ASP A 100 -20.57 1.31 -7.13
N GLY A 101 -20.59 -0.02 -7.22
CA GLY A 101 -21.64 -0.83 -6.62
C GLY A 101 -21.69 -0.81 -5.11
N GLU A 102 -20.69 -0.19 -4.48
CA GLU A 102 -20.54 -0.12 -3.02
C GLU A 102 -20.58 1.34 -2.52
N MET A 103 -21.09 2.27 -3.32
CA MET A 103 -21.12 3.71 -2.96
C MET A 103 -22.20 3.98 -1.93
N HIS A 104 -21.97 3.48 -0.74
CA HIS A 104 -22.75 3.66 0.46
C HIS A 104 -21.77 3.77 1.63
N GLU A 105 -22.24 3.73 2.85
CA GLU A 105 -21.38 3.85 4.03
C GLU A 105 -20.24 2.86 4.03
N ASN A 106 -20.48 1.59 3.66
CA ASN A 106 -19.45 0.57 3.61
C ASN A 106 -18.39 0.87 2.55
N GLY A 107 -18.82 1.46 1.42
CA GLY A 107 -17.89 1.90 0.39
C GLY A 107 -16.93 2.97 0.87
N LYS A 108 -17.44 3.93 1.64
CA LYS A 108 -16.61 4.98 2.23
C LYS A 108 -15.60 4.41 3.21
N LYS A 109 -16.02 3.44 4.03
CA LYS A 109 -15.13 2.75 4.96
C LYS A 109 -14.06 1.96 4.23
N ALA A 110 -14.43 1.32 3.12
CA ALA A 110 -13.49 0.57 2.29
C ALA A 110 -12.43 1.49 1.70
N ILE A 111 -12.83 2.68 1.22
CA ILE A 111 -11.88 3.66 0.68
C ILE A 111 -10.93 4.13 1.77
N ALA A 112 -11.44 4.49 2.94
CA ALA A 112 -10.64 4.93 4.06
C ALA A 112 -9.60 3.87 4.45
N ARG A 113 -10.01 2.59 4.46
CA ARG A 113 -9.12 1.48 4.78
C ARG A 113 -8.03 1.30 3.73
N LYS A 114 -8.37 1.49 2.44
CA LYS A 114 -7.39 1.39 1.35
C LYS A 114 -6.39 2.55 1.35
N MET A 115 -6.78 3.69 1.90
CA MET A 115 -5.89 4.85 2.02
C MET A 115 -4.92 4.72 3.20
N SER A 116 -5.24 3.89 4.17
CA SER A 116 -4.44 3.74 5.39
C SER A 116 -2.98 3.37 5.13
N PRO A 117 -2.65 2.34 4.31
CA PRO A 117 -1.25 2.02 4.06
C PRO A 117 -0.51 3.12 3.28
N LEU A 118 -1.22 3.91 2.48
CA LEU A 118 -0.61 5.06 1.82
C LEU A 118 -0.18 6.11 2.85
N ARG A 119 -1.04 6.41 3.82
CA ARG A 119 -0.69 7.35 4.88
C ARG A 119 0.54 6.88 5.63
N GLY A 120 0.60 5.59 5.94
CA GLY A 120 1.75 5.01 6.62
C GLY A 120 3.02 5.08 5.78
N LEU A 121 2.92 4.78 4.49
CA LEU A 121 4.06 4.82 3.58
C LEU A 121 4.66 6.22 3.48
N PHE A 122 3.83 7.23 3.25
CA PHE A 122 4.29 8.62 3.14
C PHE A 122 4.88 9.10 4.47
N GLN A 123 4.23 8.80 5.59
CA GLN A 123 4.73 9.19 6.90
C GLN A 123 6.07 8.53 7.21
N TYR A 124 6.21 7.25 6.89
CA TYR A 124 7.44 6.50 7.09
C TYR A 124 8.63 7.18 6.39
N HIS A 125 8.46 7.55 5.13
CA HIS A 125 9.54 8.18 4.37
C HIS A 125 9.75 9.66 4.74
N TYR A 126 8.67 10.35 5.09
CA TYR A 126 8.76 11.73 5.55
C TYR A 126 9.57 11.82 6.85
N GLU A 127 9.28 10.98 7.81
CA GLU A 127 10.00 10.95 9.09
C GLU A 127 11.49 10.63 8.91
N ARG A 128 11.82 9.83 7.92
CA ARG A 128 13.21 9.46 7.61
C ARG A 128 13.89 10.45 6.68
N LYS A 129 13.21 11.53 6.35
CA LYS A 129 13.73 12.58 5.46
C LYS A 129 14.08 12.06 4.07
N ASN A 130 13.40 11.01 3.64
CA ASN A 130 13.53 10.47 2.29
C ASN A 130 12.70 11.23 1.28
N ILE A 131 11.69 11.96 1.75
CA ILE A 131 10.86 12.87 0.97
C ILE A 131 10.76 14.21 1.72
N SER A 132 10.60 15.30 0.98
CA SER A 132 10.60 16.67 1.53
C SER A 132 9.26 17.03 2.16
N ASP A 133 8.16 16.55 1.57
CA ASP A 133 6.80 16.88 1.99
C ASP A 133 5.95 15.64 2.09
N ASN A 134 4.90 15.71 2.89
CA ASN A 134 3.94 14.63 3.00
C ASN A 134 2.59 15.12 2.43
N PRO A 135 2.25 14.74 1.17
CA PRO A 135 1.01 15.21 0.54
C PRO A 135 -0.26 14.67 1.19
N MET A 136 -0.13 13.64 2.04
CA MET A 136 -1.29 13.06 2.74
C MET A 136 -1.82 13.97 3.86
N ILE A 137 -1.03 14.92 4.32
CA ILE A 137 -1.43 15.80 5.43
C ILE A 137 -2.68 16.59 5.07
N LEU A 138 -2.85 16.98 3.81
CA LEU A 138 -3.97 17.80 3.34
C LEU A 138 -5.13 16.97 2.78
N VAL A 139 -5.06 15.68 2.88
CA VAL A 139 -6.09 14.80 2.31
C VAL A 139 -7.08 14.31 3.37
#